data_2b1c320eec41bdc7e589cdb47f9550c2
#
_entry.id   2b1c320eec41bdc7e589cdb47f9550c2
#
_cell.length_a   1.000
_cell.length_b   1.000
_cell.length_c   1.000
_cell.angle_alpha   90.00
_cell.angle_beta   90.00
_cell.angle_gamma   90.00
#
_symmetry.space_group_name_H-M   'P 1'
#
loop_
_entity.id
_entity.type
_entity.pdbx_description
1 polymer ?
#
loop_
_entity_poly.entity_id
_entity_poly.type
_entity_poly.pdbx_seq_one_letter_code
_entity_poly.pdbx_strand_id
1 'polypeptide(L)'
;VKKVAVIGAGYIGIEAVEAFTKAGKEVVLLDALERPLGTYLDKEMTDILTAQLEEKGVKVVTGAKIEAFVGDTKVEAVKTDQAEYPVELVIQAAGVLANTAWLKGIVDLDEHGWIVTDEYLRTNLPDVYAVGDATLAYSIPAKTKLPIALATVARREARYVVAHLFEDIPSEPFSGVVGSSALSVFDYHFATSGLNSFTAKKAGVTLSSAYYEDTLRPKYVPAKNGNPKVFVQLFFDKLTHQILGGAVLSTYDVTAQGNVLALAIQQKMTLE
;
A
#
# COMPACT_ATOMS: atom_id res chain seq x y z
N VAL A 1 -27.65 -8.89 -7.08
CA VAL A 1 -26.43 -8.40 -7.79
C VAL A 1 -25.62 -9.61 -8.24
N LYS A 2 -25.35 -9.67 -9.55
CA LYS A 2 -24.51 -10.72 -10.15
C LYS A 2 -23.18 -10.16 -10.66
N LYS A 3 -23.21 -8.96 -11.24
CA LYS A 3 -22.07 -8.28 -11.86
C LYS A 3 -21.62 -7.09 -11.04
N VAL A 4 -20.32 -7.05 -10.70
CA VAL A 4 -19.73 -6.03 -9.84
C VAL A 4 -18.50 -5.41 -10.53
N ALA A 5 -18.43 -4.09 -10.58
CA ALA A 5 -17.19 -3.38 -10.87
C ALA A 5 -16.51 -2.96 -9.56
N VAL A 6 -15.21 -3.18 -9.48
CA VAL A 6 -14.35 -2.59 -8.45
C VAL A 6 -13.40 -1.62 -9.14
N ILE A 7 -13.40 -0.36 -8.71
CA ILE A 7 -12.58 0.71 -9.24
C ILE A 7 -11.47 1.01 -8.26
N GLY A 8 -10.23 0.83 -8.69
CA GLY A 8 -9.01 0.94 -7.89
C GLY A 8 -8.51 -0.43 -7.42
N ALA A 9 -7.30 -0.77 -7.85
CA ALA A 9 -6.65 -2.04 -7.57
C ALA A 9 -5.59 -1.93 -6.44
N GLY A 10 -5.84 -1.04 -5.46
CA GLY A 10 -5.11 -1.01 -4.19
C GLY A 10 -5.62 -2.08 -3.21
N TYR A 11 -5.17 -2.05 -1.96
CA TYR A 11 -5.56 -3.05 -0.94
C TYR A 11 -7.07 -3.21 -0.81
N ILE A 12 -7.80 -2.12 -0.60
CA ILE A 12 -9.26 -2.15 -0.42
C ILE A 12 -9.96 -2.77 -1.64
N GLY A 13 -9.53 -2.37 -2.86
CA GLY A 13 -10.12 -2.91 -4.09
C GLY A 13 -9.83 -4.39 -4.26
N ILE A 14 -8.63 -4.86 -4.00
CA ILE A 14 -8.27 -6.28 -4.10
C ILE A 14 -9.03 -7.12 -3.08
N GLU A 15 -9.19 -6.66 -1.83
CA GLU A 15 -10.02 -7.34 -0.82
C GLU A 15 -11.48 -7.42 -1.25
N ALA A 16 -12.04 -6.36 -1.84
CA ALA A 16 -13.38 -6.35 -2.38
C ALA A 16 -13.53 -7.33 -3.57
N VAL A 17 -12.56 -7.35 -4.49
CA VAL A 17 -12.51 -8.29 -5.62
C VAL A 17 -12.55 -9.73 -5.12
N GLU A 18 -11.70 -10.08 -4.15
CA GLU A 18 -11.65 -11.43 -3.60
C GLU A 18 -12.98 -11.81 -2.92
N ALA A 19 -13.54 -10.90 -2.10
CA ALA A 19 -14.79 -11.15 -1.41
C ALA A 19 -15.97 -11.39 -2.37
N PHE A 20 -16.12 -10.57 -3.42
CA PHE A 20 -17.18 -10.74 -4.40
C PHE A 20 -16.97 -11.98 -5.28
N THR A 21 -15.73 -12.28 -5.67
CA THR A 21 -15.41 -13.49 -6.45
C THR A 21 -15.72 -14.74 -5.65
N LYS A 22 -15.30 -14.81 -4.38
CA LYS A 22 -15.65 -15.92 -3.46
C LYS A 22 -17.16 -16.05 -3.24
N ALA A 23 -17.90 -14.95 -3.32
CA ALA A 23 -19.37 -14.95 -3.26
C ALA A 23 -20.04 -15.33 -4.60
N GLY A 24 -19.29 -15.80 -5.59
CA GLY A 24 -19.79 -16.24 -6.90
C GLY A 24 -20.30 -15.12 -7.80
N LYS A 25 -19.77 -13.89 -7.64
CA LYS A 25 -20.10 -12.76 -8.52
C LYS A 25 -19.14 -12.69 -9.70
N GLU A 26 -19.62 -12.20 -10.83
CA GLU A 26 -18.78 -11.78 -11.95
C GLU A 26 -18.16 -10.45 -11.60
N VAL A 27 -16.81 -10.39 -11.53
CA VAL A 27 -16.09 -9.19 -11.09
C VAL A 27 -15.23 -8.63 -12.23
N VAL A 28 -15.36 -7.34 -12.48
CA VAL A 28 -14.40 -6.56 -13.28
C VAL A 28 -13.66 -5.60 -12.35
N LEU A 29 -12.32 -5.70 -12.37
CA LEU A 29 -11.42 -4.79 -11.67
C LEU A 29 -10.90 -3.75 -12.66
N LEU A 30 -11.16 -2.48 -12.38
CA LEU A 30 -10.77 -1.34 -13.21
C LEU A 30 -9.74 -0.49 -12.45
N ASP A 31 -8.60 -0.19 -13.06
CA ASP A 31 -7.61 0.71 -12.48
C ASP A 31 -7.01 1.65 -13.53
N ALA A 32 -6.75 2.90 -13.13
CA ALA A 32 -6.06 3.87 -13.97
C ALA A 32 -4.54 3.60 -14.06
N LEU A 33 -3.96 2.89 -13.09
CA LEU A 33 -2.58 2.46 -13.14
C LEU A 33 -2.41 1.25 -14.05
N GLU A 34 -1.20 1.01 -14.49
CA GLU A 34 -0.86 -0.08 -15.40
C GLU A 34 -0.90 -1.47 -14.75
N ARG A 35 -0.93 -1.55 -13.41
CA ARG A 35 -0.86 -2.82 -12.67
C ARG A 35 -1.67 -2.78 -11.39
N PRO A 36 -2.39 -3.86 -11.04
CA PRO A 36 -2.93 -4.05 -9.70
C PRO A 36 -1.82 -4.00 -8.67
N LEU A 37 -2.07 -3.37 -7.52
CA LEU A 37 -1.10 -3.22 -6.43
C LEU A 37 0.21 -2.52 -6.81
N GLY A 38 0.29 -1.83 -7.96
CA GLY A 38 1.50 -1.20 -8.47
C GLY A 38 2.07 -0.07 -7.61
N THR A 39 1.30 0.42 -6.63
CA THR A 39 1.81 1.37 -5.62
C THR A 39 2.55 0.69 -4.47
N TYR A 40 2.43 -0.63 -4.32
CA TYR A 40 2.99 -1.43 -3.22
C TYR A 40 4.06 -2.41 -3.67
N LEU A 41 3.92 -2.95 -4.88
CA LEU A 41 4.77 -4.01 -5.42
C LEU A 41 5.26 -3.62 -6.82
N ASP A 42 6.45 -4.08 -7.18
CA ASP A 42 6.99 -3.91 -8.52
C ASP A 42 6.50 -5.02 -9.48
N LYS A 43 6.87 -4.88 -10.76
CA LYS A 43 6.33 -5.66 -11.88
C LYS A 43 6.38 -7.17 -11.65
N GLU A 44 7.48 -7.69 -11.17
CA GLU A 44 7.71 -9.11 -11.02
C GLU A 44 6.67 -9.79 -10.14
N MET A 45 6.28 -9.14 -9.06
CA MET A 45 5.26 -9.64 -8.13
C MET A 45 3.84 -9.30 -8.58
N THR A 46 3.62 -8.12 -9.16
CA THR A 46 2.29 -7.74 -9.64
C THR A 46 1.84 -8.59 -10.82
N ASP A 47 2.75 -9.05 -11.67
CA ASP A 47 2.42 -9.96 -12.78
C ASP A 47 1.91 -11.32 -12.25
N ILE A 48 2.52 -11.84 -11.18
CA ILE A 48 2.08 -13.08 -10.53
C ILE A 48 0.66 -12.91 -9.95
N LEU A 49 0.42 -11.81 -9.27
CA LEU A 49 -0.88 -11.54 -8.64
C LEU A 49 -1.97 -11.24 -9.69
N THR A 50 -1.62 -10.58 -10.80
CA THR A 50 -2.55 -10.34 -11.91
C THR A 50 -2.96 -11.69 -12.54
N ALA A 51 -2.03 -12.58 -12.82
CA ALA A 51 -2.33 -13.93 -13.33
C ALA A 51 -3.23 -14.71 -12.35
N GLN A 52 -3.01 -14.59 -11.05
CA GLN A 52 -3.88 -15.20 -10.04
C GLN A 52 -5.31 -14.65 -10.07
N LEU A 53 -5.46 -13.32 -10.19
CA LEU A 53 -6.78 -12.70 -10.30
C LEU A 53 -7.54 -13.23 -11.53
N GLU A 54 -6.86 -13.29 -12.68
CA GLU A 54 -7.44 -13.78 -13.95
C GLU A 54 -7.78 -15.26 -13.88
N GLU A 55 -6.93 -16.09 -13.28
CA GLU A 55 -7.17 -17.52 -13.02
C GLU A 55 -8.43 -17.75 -12.17
N LYS A 56 -8.71 -16.86 -11.21
CA LYS A 56 -9.92 -16.88 -10.39
C LYS A 56 -11.15 -16.31 -11.10
N GLY A 57 -11.04 -15.93 -12.37
CA GLY A 57 -12.15 -15.45 -13.21
C GLY A 57 -12.42 -13.94 -13.08
N VAL A 58 -11.53 -13.19 -12.48
CA VAL A 58 -11.64 -11.72 -12.41
C VAL A 58 -11.23 -11.13 -13.75
N LYS A 59 -12.06 -10.26 -14.32
CA LYS A 59 -11.67 -9.47 -15.50
C LYS A 59 -10.83 -8.28 -15.02
N VAL A 60 -9.53 -8.30 -15.27
CA VAL A 60 -8.61 -7.21 -14.93
C VAL A 60 -8.44 -6.25 -16.09
N VAL A 61 -8.68 -4.95 -15.86
CA VAL A 61 -8.54 -3.89 -16.86
C VAL A 61 -7.74 -2.75 -16.23
N THR A 62 -6.54 -2.55 -16.70
CA THR A 62 -5.59 -1.56 -16.21
C THR A 62 -5.34 -0.46 -17.22
N GLY A 63 -4.78 0.67 -16.79
CA GLY A 63 -4.62 1.85 -17.63
C GLY A 63 -5.95 2.44 -18.10
N ALA A 64 -7.07 2.13 -17.45
CA ALA A 64 -8.40 2.53 -17.82
C ALA A 64 -8.86 3.78 -17.06
N LYS A 65 -9.22 4.82 -17.78
CA LYS A 65 -9.79 6.03 -17.19
C LYS A 65 -11.32 5.90 -17.12
N ILE A 66 -11.86 6.02 -15.90
CA ILE A 66 -13.31 6.04 -15.71
C ILE A 66 -13.87 7.35 -16.24
N GLU A 67 -14.85 7.26 -17.13
CA GLU A 67 -15.54 8.41 -17.73
C GLU A 67 -16.89 8.67 -17.09
N ALA A 68 -17.70 7.62 -16.87
CA ALA A 68 -19.04 7.76 -16.34
C ALA A 68 -19.57 6.47 -15.69
N PHE A 69 -20.52 6.65 -14.79
CA PHE A 69 -21.46 5.60 -14.39
C PHE A 69 -22.75 5.77 -15.23
N VAL A 70 -23.13 4.72 -15.92
CA VAL A 70 -24.27 4.69 -16.82
C VAL A 70 -25.46 4.06 -16.10
N GLY A 71 -26.66 4.61 -16.30
CA GLY A 71 -27.92 4.16 -15.72
C GLY A 71 -28.83 5.33 -15.35
N ASP A 72 -30.11 5.07 -15.13
CA ASP A 72 -31.08 6.08 -14.75
C ASP A 72 -31.31 6.10 -13.23
N THR A 73 -32.00 5.11 -12.69
CA THR A 73 -32.30 5.00 -11.24
C THR A 73 -31.28 4.16 -10.47
N LYS A 74 -30.49 3.39 -11.16
CA LYS A 74 -29.42 2.53 -10.64
C LYS A 74 -28.27 2.45 -11.63
N VAL A 75 -27.10 2.03 -11.17
CA VAL A 75 -25.98 1.77 -12.08
C VAL A 75 -26.27 0.54 -12.95
N GLU A 76 -26.02 0.66 -14.24
CA GLU A 76 -26.20 -0.40 -15.26
C GLU A 76 -24.89 -0.72 -15.97
N ALA A 77 -23.95 0.24 -16.03
CA ALA A 77 -22.61 0.05 -16.55
C ALA A 77 -21.62 1.06 -15.99
N VAL A 78 -20.32 0.72 -16.12
CA VAL A 78 -19.21 1.66 -15.97
C VAL A 78 -18.59 1.88 -17.35
N LYS A 79 -18.52 3.13 -17.77
CA LYS A 79 -17.86 3.55 -19.02
C LYS A 79 -16.44 4.01 -18.73
N THR A 80 -15.50 3.51 -19.52
CA THR A 80 -14.10 3.92 -19.51
C THR A 80 -13.71 4.44 -20.90
N ASP A 81 -12.52 5.00 -21.03
CA ASP A 81 -11.92 5.37 -22.32
C ASP A 81 -11.61 4.16 -23.23
N GLN A 82 -11.63 2.94 -22.68
CA GLN A 82 -11.35 1.71 -23.45
C GLN A 82 -12.63 0.96 -23.85
N ALA A 83 -13.64 0.87 -22.98
CA ALA A 83 -14.88 0.13 -23.19
C ALA A 83 -15.96 0.48 -22.17
N GLU A 84 -17.16 -0.09 -22.38
CA GLU A 84 -18.25 -0.07 -21.40
C GLU A 84 -18.44 -1.46 -20.79
N TYR A 85 -18.58 -1.50 -19.45
CA TYR A 85 -18.68 -2.73 -18.66
C TYR A 85 -20.06 -2.78 -17.97
N PRO A 86 -20.98 -3.64 -18.43
CA PRO A 86 -22.28 -3.83 -17.77
C PRO A 86 -22.12 -4.38 -16.35
N VAL A 87 -22.67 -3.65 -15.36
CA VAL A 87 -22.58 -4.00 -13.94
C VAL A 87 -23.85 -3.57 -13.19
N GLU A 88 -24.09 -4.18 -12.04
CA GLU A 88 -25.24 -3.90 -11.17
C GLU A 88 -24.80 -3.25 -9.85
N LEU A 89 -23.51 -3.24 -9.56
CA LEU A 89 -22.89 -2.65 -8.37
C LEU A 89 -21.51 -2.11 -8.73
N VAL A 90 -21.15 -0.97 -8.15
CA VAL A 90 -19.81 -0.39 -8.25
C VAL A 90 -19.26 -0.19 -6.84
N ILE A 91 -18.05 -0.67 -6.61
CA ILE A 91 -17.25 -0.37 -5.42
C ILE A 91 -16.16 0.60 -5.86
N GLN A 92 -16.16 1.79 -5.29
CA GLN A 92 -15.14 2.80 -5.56
C GLN A 92 -14.07 2.77 -4.47
N ALA A 93 -12.86 2.30 -4.81
CA ALA A 93 -11.70 2.14 -3.96
C ALA A 93 -10.45 2.79 -4.57
N ALA A 94 -10.64 3.92 -5.27
CA ALA A 94 -9.61 4.60 -6.08
C ALA A 94 -8.63 5.47 -5.25
N GLY A 95 -8.50 5.23 -3.96
CA GLY A 95 -7.63 5.97 -3.05
C GLY A 95 -8.38 6.85 -2.06
N VAL A 96 -7.62 7.51 -1.21
CA VAL A 96 -8.13 8.38 -0.14
C VAL A 96 -7.44 9.74 -0.19
N LEU A 97 -8.17 10.76 0.25
CA LEU A 97 -7.67 12.13 0.44
C LEU A 97 -7.94 12.54 1.89
N ALA A 98 -7.07 13.35 2.46
CA ALA A 98 -7.29 13.93 3.77
C ALA A 98 -8.54 14.83 3.75
N ASN A 99 -9.52 14.56 4.61
CA ASN A 99 -10.74 15.36 4.71
C ASN A 99 -10.53 16.56 5.65
N THR A 100 -9.65 17.47 5.29
CA THR A 100 -9.14 18.58 6.09
C THR A 100 -9.55 19.95 5.56
N ALA A 101 -10.30 20.02 4.47
CA ALA A 101 -10.70 21.28 3.83
C ALA A 101 -11.41 22.27 4.78
N TRP A 102 -12.15 21.76 5.77
CA TRP A 102 -12.83 22.55 6.79
C TRP A 102 -11.89 23.21 7.80
N LEU A 103 -10.62 22.80 7.86
CA LEU A 103 -9.57 23.38 8.70
C LEU A 103 -8.80 24.53 8.00
N LYS A 104 -9.11 24.81 6.73
CA LYS A 104 -8.45 25.87 5.98
C LYS A 104 -8.58 27.22 6.67
N GLY A 105 -7.44 27.87 6.94
CA GLY A 105 -7.38 29.15 7.65
C GLY A 105 -7.47 29.02 9.18
N ILE A 106 -7.56 27.79 9.71
CA ILE A 106 -7.53 27.52 11.16
C ILE A 106 -6.16 26.91 11.51
N VAL A 107 -5.73 25.87 10.78
CA VAL A 107 -4.44 25.21 10.96
C VAL A 107 -3.69 25.22 9.63
N ASP A 108 -2.37 25.14 9.66
CA ASP A 108 -1.56 25.10 8.46
C ASP A 108 -1.76 23.79 7.72
N LEU A 109 -2.17 23.88 6.45
CA LEU A 109 -2.30 22.77 5.52
C LEU A 109 -1.25 22.93 4.42
N ASP A 110 -0.72 21.79 3.94
CA ASP A 110 0.14 21.80 2.76
C ASP A 110 -0.67 21.98 1.45
N GLU A 111 0.00 22.00 0.31
CA GLU A 111 -0.63 22.18 -1.01
C GLU A 111 -1.59 21.04 -1.40
N HIS A 112 -1.48 19.88 -0.75
CA HIS A 112 -2.34 18.71 -0.97
C HIS A 112 -3.43 18.56 0.09
N GLY A 113 -3.45 19.44 1.12
CA GLY A 113 -4.44 19.46 2.18
C GLY A 113 -4.07 18.66 3.42
N TRP A 114 -2.88 18.08 3.54
CA TRP A 114 -2.45 17.47 4.81
C TRP A 114 -2.12 18.54 5.86
N ILE A 115 -2.47 18.24 7.11
CA ILE A 115 -2.11 19.11 8.23
C ILE A 115 -0.59 19.09 8.41
N VAL A 116 0.02 20.26 8.43
CA VAL A 116 1.46 20.42 8.67
C VAL A 116 1.77 20.19 10.14
N THR A 117 2.73 19.33 10.43
CA THR A 117 3.21 19.06 11.79
C THR A 117 4.72 19.23 11.89
N ASP A 118 5.22 19.48 13.08
CA ASP A 118 6.65 19.37 13.38
C ASP A 118 7.08 17.91 13.62
N GLU A 119 8.30 17.71 14.12
CA GLU A 119 8.84 16.38 14.45
C GLU A 119 8.23 15.77 15.72
N TYR A 120 7.49 16.56 16.50
CA TYR A 120 6.75 16.14 17.69
C TYR A 120 5.26 15.96 17.43
N LEU A 121 4.84 15.99 16.15
CA LEU A 121 3.45 15.89 15.69
C LEU A 121 2.56 17.07 16.15
N ARG A 122 3.14 18.22 16.52
CA ARG A 122 2.42 19.43 16.85
C ARG A 122 2.11 20.22 15.60
N THR A 123 0.94 20.86 15.58
CA THR A 123 0.55 21.81 14.53
C THR A 123 1.12 23.21 14.83
N ASN A 124 0.80 24.18 13.99
CA ASN A 124 1.11 25.59 14.23
C ASN A 124 0.28 26.22 15.37
N LEU A 125 -0.73 25.52 15.88
CA LEU A 125 -1.55 25.98 17.00
C LEU A 125 -1.05 25.40 18.33
N PRO A 126 -0.99 26.20 19.42
CA PRO A 126 -0.65 25.67 20.74
C PRO A 126 -1.61 24.56 21.16
N ASP A 127 -1.08 23.51 21.77
CA ASP A 127 -1.82 22.37 22.33
C ASP A 127 -2.65 21.56 21.30
N VAL A 128 -2.38 21.75 19.99
CA VAL A 128 -3.06 21.03 18.92
C VAL A 128 -2.08 20.12 18.17
N TYR A 129 -2.40 18.84 18.12
CA TYR A 129 -1.61 17.79 17.47
C TYR A 129 -2.38 17.21 16.28
N ALA A 130 -1.67 16.68 15.29
CA ALA A 130 -2.28 15.93 14.19
C ALA A 130 -1.55 14.61 13.96
N VAL A 131 -2.33 13.54 13.81
CA VAL A 131 -1.84 12.17 13.64
C VAL A 131 -2.66 11.40 12.60
N GLY A 132 -2.11 10.32 12.06
CA GLY A 132 -2.78 9.43 11.12
C GLY A 132 -2.97 10.06 9.74
N ASP A 133 -4.02 9.64 9.04
CA ASP A 133 -4.24 9.95 7.62
C ASP A 133 -4.49 11.43 7.32
N ALA A 134 -4.69 12.25 8.35
CA ALA A 134 -4.85 13.70 8.20
C ALA A 134 -3.53 14.46 8.04
N THR A 135 -2.39 13.82 8.30
CA THR A 135 -1.04 14.38 8.21
C THR A 135 -0.09 13.45 7.47
N LEU A 136 1.12 13.91 7.20
CA LEU A 136 2.18 13.10 6.59
C LEU A 136 3.05 12.47 7.68
N ALA A 137 3.33 11.17 7.57
CA ALA A 137 4.22 10.47 8.48
C ALA A 137 5.69 10.57 8.02
N TYR A 138 6.61 10.77 8.96
CA TYR A 138 8.05 10.73 8.64
C TYR A 138 8.48 9.30 8.28
N SER A 139 8.86 9.11 7.02
CA SER A 139 9.38 7.84 6.49
C SER A 139 10.86 7.69 6.79
N ILE A 140 11.22 6.69 7.60
CA ILE A 140 12.63 6.38 7.94
C ILE A 140 13.46 6.11 6.67
N PRO A 141 13.04 5.23 5.73
CA PRO A 141 13.84 4.94 4.54
C PRO A 141 13.89 6.10 3.54
N ALA A 142 12.85 6.92 3.43
CA ALA A 142 12.85 8.08 2.53
C ALA A 142 13.48 9.32 3.16
N LYS A 143 13.65 9.37 4.47
CA LYS A 143 14.13 10.53 5.25
C LYS A 143 13.32 11.81 4.99
N THR A 144 12.03 11.65 4.70
CA THR A 144 11.08 12.73 4.46
C THR A 144 9.68 12.32 4.86
N LYS A 145 8.77 13.27 4.95
CA LYS A 145 7.36 12.99 5.23
C LYS A 145 6.64 12.49 3.99
N LEU A 146 5.87 11.42 4.13
CA LEU A 146 5.10 10.77 3.07
C LEU A 146 3.68 10.43 3.54
N PRO A 147 2.71 10.33 2.62
CA PRO A 147 1.38 9.83 2.92
C PRO A 147 1.42 8.30 3.14
N ILE A 148 1.44 7.89 4.39
CA ILE A 148 1.46 6.48 4.79
C ILE A 148 0.17 6.19 5.57
N ALA A 149 -0.93 6.02 4.85
CA ALA A 149 -2.27 5.79 5.40
C ALA A 149 -2.42 4.34 5.91
N LEU A 150 -1.87 4.08 7.09
CA LEU A 150 -1.93 2.79 7.78
C LEU A 150 -2.38 2.97 9.24
N ALA A 151 -3.38 2.20 9.67
CA ALA A 151 -3.87 2.22 11.05
C ALA A 151 -2.76 1.96 12.09
N THR A 152 -1.76 1.16 11.74
CA THR A 152 -0.60 0.90 12.59
C THR A 152 0.28 2.14 12.77
N VAL A 153 0.40 2.99 11.74
CA VAL A 153 1.10 4.27 11.80
C VAL A 153 0.32 5.24 12.69
N ALA A 154 -0.96 5.45 12.42
CA ALA A 154 -1.83 6.33 13.21
C ALA A 154 -1.81 5.98 14.71
N ARG A 155 -1.82 4.68 15.04
CA ARG A 155 -1.73 4.21 16.43
C ARG A 155 -0.37 4.47 17.08
N ARG A 156 0.73 4.39 16.35
CA ARG A 156 2.07 4.71 16.86
C ARG A 156 2.21 6.19 17.14
N GLU A 157 1.76 7.04 16.20
CA GLU A 157 1.75 8.49 16.35
C GLU A 157 0.88 8.92 17.53
N ALA A 158 -0.34 8.39 17.64
CA ALA A 158 -1.23 8.69 18.77
C ALA A 158 -0.62 8.28 20.12
N ARG A 159 0.04 7.12 20.20
CA ARG A 159 0.73 6.69 21.42
C ARG A 159 1.88 7.63 21.79
N TYR A 160 2.63 8.10 20.80
CA TYR A 160 3.70 9.06 21.02
C TYR A 160 3.11 10.37 21.58
N VAL A 161 2.12 10.94 20.93
CA VAL A 161 1.48 12.19 21.39
C VAL A 161 0.95 12.05 22.81
N VAL A 162 0.18 11.00 23.10
CA VAL A 162 -0.42 10.80 24.43
C VAL A 162 0.66 10.62 25.51
N ALA A 163 1.76 9.94 25.23
CA ALA A 163 2.85 9.74 26.18
C ALA A 163 3.56 11.06 26.55
N HIS A 164 3.58 12.03 25.64
CA HIS A 164 4.32 13.29 25.80
C HIS A 164 3.39 14.52 25.93
N LEU A 165 2.08 14.32 26.08
CA LEU A 165 1.07 15.38 26.02
C LEU A 165 1.28 16.50 27.07
N PHE A 166 1.87 16.18 28.21
CA PHE A 166 2.09 17.11 29.33
C PHE A 166 3.56 17.53 29.47
N GLU A 167 4.38 17.25 28.46
CA GLU A 167 5.78 17.70 28.42
C GLU A 167 5.87 18.98 27.58
N ASP A 168 6.49 20.04 28.09
CA ASP A 168 6.68 21.28 27.33
C ASP A 168 7.47 21.00 26.03
N ILE A 169 8.54 20.22 26.14
CA ILE A 169 9.32 19.72 25.02
C ILE A 169 9.65 18.24 25.29
N PRO A 170 9.13 17.30 24.50
CA PRO A 170 9.52 15.89 24.59
C PRO A 170 11.02 15.72 24.44
N SER A 171 11.59 14.80 25.20
CA SER A 171 13.05 14.53 25.16
C SER A 171 13.54 14.06 23.80
N GLU A 172 12.68 13.39 23.04
CA GLU A 172 12.99 12.87 21.70
C GLU A 172 11.82 13.09 20.73
N PRO A 173 12.10 13.43 19.47
CA PRO A 173 11.09 13.54 18.44
C PRO A 173 10.50 12.18 18.10
N PHE A 174 9.36 12.18 17.39
CA PHE A 174 8.79 10.94 16.86
C PHE A 174 9.76 10.26 15.88
N SER A 175 10.15 9.04 16.18
CA SER A 175 11.19 8.31 15.45
C SER A 175 10.83 7.98 13.98
N GLY A 176 9.60 8.27 13.58
CA GLY A 176 9.11 7.93 12.23
C GLY A 176 8.68 6.48 12.09
N VAL A 177 8.40 6.10 10.84
CA VAL A 177 7.87 4.79 10.47
C VAL A 177 8.57 4.23 9.24
N VAL A 178 8.59 2.90 9.13
CA VAL A 178 9.04 2.22 7.90
C VAL A 178 7.92 2.16 6.88
N GLY A 179 6.68 1.97 7.32
CA GLY A 179 5.54 1.71 6.45
C GLY A 179 5.53 0.24 6.02
N SER A 180 4.91 -0.62 6.85
CA SER A 180 4.84 -2.05 6.57
C SER A 180 3.40 -2.49 6.49
N SER A 181 3.09 -3.33 5.51
CA SER A 181 1.76 -3.87 5.29
C SER A 181 1.82 -5.29 4.73
N ALA A 182 0.72 -6.01 4.86
CA ALA A 182 0.58 -7.36 4.33
C ALA A 182 -0.84 -7.55 3.81
N LEU A 183 -0.99 -8.37 2.79
CA LEU A 183 -2.27 -8.72 2.20
C LEU A 183 -2.26 -10.16 1.69
N SER A 184 -3.43 -10.79 1.70
CA SER A 184 -3.69 -12.02 0.97
C SER A 184 -4.46 -11.69 -0.32
N VAL A 185 -4.08 -12.35 -1.41
CA VAL A 185 -4.75 -12.25 -2.71
C VAL A 185 -5.03 -13.68 -3.18
N PHE A 186 -6.22 -14.18 -2.87
CA PHE A 186 -6.61 -15.58 -3.03
C PHE A 186 -5.62 -16.55 -2.37
N ASP A 187 -4.82 -17.25 -3.18
CA ASP A 187 -3.88 -18.26 -2.68
C ASP A 187 -2.51 -17.66 -2.31
N TYR A 188 -2.26 -16.43 -2.68
CA TYR A 188 -1.01 -15.74 -2.37
C TYR A 188 -1.10 -14.85 -1.13
N HIS A 189 0.01 -14.79 -0.40
CA HIS A 189 0.23 -13.89 0.72
C HIS A 189 1.48 -13.07 0.45
N PHE A 190 1.42 -11.77 0.67
CA PHE A 190 2.59 -10.93 0.59
C PHE A 190 2.72 -9.99 1.77
N ALA A 191 3.95 -9.59 2.03
CA ALA A 191 4.26 -8.47 2.90
C ALA A 191 5.23 -7.53 2.20
N THR A 192 5.09 -6.25 2.49
CA THR A 192 6.01 -5.21 2.00
C THR A 192 6.36 -4.26 3.14
N SER A 193 7.58 -3.73 3.11
CA SER A 193 8.08 -2.75 4.08
C SER A 193 8.98 -1.75 3.38
N GLY A 194 8.87 -0.48 3.77
CA GLY A 194 9.69 0.60 3.24
C GLY A 194 9.32 1.03 1.83
N LEU A 195 10.31 1.38 1.05
CA LEU A 195 10.16 1.90 -0.31
C LEU A 195 10.11 0.78 -1.35
N ASN A 196 9.37 1.03 -2.41
CA ASN A 196 9.45 0.31 -3.69
C ASN A 196 9.77 1.33 -4.80
N SER A 197 9.84 0.90 -6.06
CA SER A 197 10.17 1.79 -7.17
C SER A 197 9.19 2.97 -7.31
N PHE A 198 7.89 2.73 -7.07
CA PHE A 198 6.87 3.78 -7.17
C PHE A 198 6.99 4.83 -6.05
N THR A 199 7.09 4.39 -4.80
CA THR A 199 7.17 5.29 -3.64
C THR A 199 8.50 6.02 -3.57
N ALA A 200 9.60 5.36 -3.95
CA ALA A 200 10.92 5.99 -4.05
C ALA A 200 10.95 7.10 -5.10
N LYS A 201 10.38 6.86 -6.29
CA LYS A 201 10.26 7.88 -7.34
C LYS A 201 9.50 9.11 -6.84
N LYS A 202 8.38 8.91 -6.13
CA LYS A 202 7.61 10.01 -5.53
C LYS A 202 8.37 10.76 -4.44
N ALA A 203 9.18 10.05 -3.68
CA ALA A 203 10.02 10.63 -2.62
C ALA A 203 11.34 11.25 -3.13
N GLY A 204 11.64 11.14 -4.43
CA GLY A 204 12.91 11.61 -5.01
C GLY A 204 14.12 10.76 -4.58
N VAL A 205 13.90 9.52 -4.15
CA VAL A 205 14.94 8.58 -3.71
C VAL A 205 15.36 7.68 -4.87
N THR A 206 16.66 7.60 -5.13
CA THR A 206 17.21 6.67 -6.13
C THR A 206 17.46 5.31 -5.48
N LEU A 207 16.86 4.26 -6.05
CA LEU A 207 17.01 2.88 -5.59
C LEU A 207 17.74 2.02 -6.62
N SER A 208 18.39 0.97 -6.10
CA SER A 208 18.67 -0.25 -6.84
C SER A 208 17.76 -1.36 -6.30
N SER A 209 17.46 -2.37 -7.11
CA SER A 209 16.63 -3.50 -6.68
C SER A 209 17.29 -4.83 -7.04
N ALA A 210 16.97 -5.85 -6.24
CA ALA A 210 17.31 -7.24 -6.51
C ALA A 210 16.05 -8.08 -6.33
N TYR A 211 15.76 -8.94 -7.30
CA TYR A 211 14.65 -9.88 -7.27
C TYR A 211 15.18 -11.30 -7.26
N TYR A 212 14.62 -12.13 -6.41
CA TYR A 212 15.01 -13.51 -6.22
C TYR A 212 13.79 -14.43 -6.09
N GLU A 213 13.86 -15.57 -6.77
CA GLU A 213 12.88 -16.65 -6.68
C GLU A 213 13.57 -17.91 -6.16
N ASP A 214 13.02 -18.50 -5.10
CA ASP A 214 13.46 -19.80 -4.59
C ASP A 214 12.25 -20.57 -4.02
N THR A 215 12.51 -21.63 -3.32
CA THR A 215 11.52 -22.44 -2.62
C THR A 215 11.63 -22.22 -1.11
N LEU A 216 10.51 -22.35 -0.40
CA LEU A 216 10.43 -22.18 1.06
C LEU A 216 11.39 -23.11 1.83
N ARG A 217 11.60 -24.31 1.29
CA ARG A 217 12.47 -25.36 1.80
C ARG A 217 13.53 -25.70 0.77
N PRO A 218 14.61 -26.42 1.14
CA PRO A 218 15.62 -26.85 0.17
C PRO A 218 15.02 -27.55 -1.05
N LYS A 219 15.62 -27.33 -2.22
CA LYS A 219 15.11 -27.80 -3.53
C LYS A 219 14.88 -29.31 -3.65
N TYR A 220 15.51 -30.11 -2.80
CA TYR A 220 15.26 -31.56 -2.75
C TYR A 220 13.89 -31.92 -2.13
N VAL A 221 13.20 -30.99 -1.47
CA VAL A 221 11.84 -31.18 -0.99
C VAL A 221 10.88 -30.85 -2.14
N PRO A 222 10.07 -31.82 -2.65
CA PRO A 222 9.14 -31.55 -3.73
C PRO A 222 8.03 -30.55 -3.34
N ALA A 223 7.53 -29.80 -4.32
CA ALA A 223 6.43 -28.84 -4.11
C ALA A 223 5.19 -29.50 -3.48
N LYS A 224 4.82 -30.71 -3.88
CA LYS A 224 3.70 -31.50 -3.31
C LYS A 224 3.84 -31.79 -1.81
N ASN A 225 5.04 -31.66 -1.26
CA ASN A 225 5.32 -31.86 0.18
C ASN A 225 5.40 -30.53 0.94
N GLY A 226 4.71 -29.48 0.47
CA GLY A 226 4.64 -28.19 1.12
C GLY A 226 5.91 -27.37 0.94
N ASN A 227 6.47 -27.36 -0.26
CA ASN A 227 7.61 -26.51 -0.62
C ASN A 227 7.22 -25.53 -1.75
N PRO A 228 6.37 -24.53 -1.47
CA PRO A 228 5.98 -23.52 -2.45
C PRO A 228 7.15 -22.62 -2.82
N LYS A 229 7.00 -21.93 -3.95
CA LYS A 229 7.89 -20.85 -4.33
C LYS A 229 7.76 -19.67 -3.37
N VAL A 230 8.87 -19.02 -3.14
CA VAL A 230 8.96 -17.73 -2.41
C VAL A 230 9.66 -16.74 -3.33
N PHE A 231 9.05 -15.59 -3.46
CA PHE A 231 9.56 -14.47 -4.24
C PHE A 231 9.97 -13.37 -3.27
N VAL A 232 11.19 -12.89 -3.42
CA VAL A 232 11.75 -11.83 -2.57
C VAL A 232 12.25 -10.71 -3.46
N GLN A 233 11.90 -9.49 -3.13
CA GLN A 233 12.44 -8.29 -3.75
C GLN A 233 12.99 -7.37 -2.67
N LEU A 234 14.21 -6.89 -2.87
CA LEU A 234 14.85 -5.92 -1.99
C LEU A 234 15.14 -4.65 -2.77
N PHE A 235 14.95 -3.52 -2.10
CA PHE A 235 15.30 -2.20 -2.59
C PHE A 235 16.34 -1.60 -1.68
N PHE A 236 17.42 -1.08 -2.26
CA PHE A 236 18.57 -0.63 -1.50
C PHE A 236 19.23 0.58 -2.14
N ASP A 237 19.95 1.33 -1.34
CA ASP A 237 20.82 2.41 -1.82
C ASP A 237 22.01 1.83 -2.59
N LYS A 238 22.23 2.32 -3.80
CA LYS A 238 23.26 1.78 -4.71
C LYS A 238 24.67 1.91 -4.18
N LEU A 239 24.95 2.93 -3.36
CA LEU A 239 26.31 3.24 -2.90
C LEU A 239 26.62 2.57 -1.56
N THR A 240 25.66 2.63 -0.64
CA THR A 240 25.84 2.13 0.73
C THR A 240 25.34 0.70 0.92
N HIS A 241 24.61 0.16 -0.05
CA HIS A 241 23.89 -1.11 0.01
C HIS A 241 22.87 -1.20 1.16
N GLN A 242 22.56 -0.06 1.81
CA GLN A 242 21.57 -0.02 2.87
C GLN A 242 20.20 -0.41 2.34
N ILE A 243 19.52 -1.32 3.02
CA ILE A 243 18.17 -1.77 2.69
C ILE A 243 17.18 -0.61 2.98
N LEU A 244 16.42 -0.19 1.98
CA LEU A 244 15.44 0.88 2.04
C LEU A 244 14.00 0.38 1.87
N GLY A 245 13.84 -0.85 1.39
CA GLY A 245 12.55 -1.47 1.21
C GLY A 245 12.65 -2.93 0.79
N GLY A 246 11.51 -3.59 0.74
CA GLY A 246 11.42 -4.95 0.25
C GLY A 246 10.02 -5.53 0.30
N ALA A 247 9.84 -6.62 -0.42
CA ALA A 247 8.60 -7.39 -0.45
C ALA A 247 8.91 -8.89 -0.48
N VAL A 248 8.00 -9.67 0.09
CA VAL A 248 8.02 -11.14 0.04
C VAL A 248 6.64 -11.63 -0.37
N LEU A 249 6.58 -12.59 -1.29
CA LEU A 249 5.35 -13.16 -1.84
C LEU A 249 5.45 -14.69 -1.88
N SER A 250 4.40 -15.41 -1.50
CA SER A 250 4.31 -16.87 -1.62
C SER A 250 2.86 -17.34 -1.51
N THR A 251 2.59 -18.58 -1.89
CA THR A 251 1.36 -19.30 -1.50
C THR A 251 1.44 -19.87 -0.07
N TYR A 252 2.59 -19.75 0.59
CA TYR A 252 2.73 -19.94 2.03
C TYR A 252 2.58 -18.59 2.74
N ASP A 253 2.06 -18.58 3.95
CA ASP A 253 1.94 -17.34 4.70
C ASP A 253 3.33 -16.80 5.10
N VAL A 254 3.79 -15.82 4.35
CA VAL A 254 5.08 -15.12 4.55
C VAL A 254 4.90 -13.73 5.17
N THR A 255 3.71 -13.40 5.64
CA THR A 255 3.39 -12.03 6.10
C THR A 255 4.27 -11.58 7.28
N ALA A 256 4.69 -12.52 8.14
CA ALA A 256 5.62 -12.24 9.24
C ALA A 256 6.99 -11.73 8.77
N GLN A 257 7.41 -12.02 7.54
CA GLN A 257 8.67 -11.54 6.97
C GLN A 257 8.69 -10.02 6.78
N GLY A 258 7.52 -9.39 6.67
CA GLY A 258 7.41 -7.93 6.70
C GLY A 258 8.02 -7.29 7.95
N ASN A 259 7.93 -7.95 9.10
CA ASN A 259 8.54 -7.47 10.35
C ASN A 259 10.08 -7.57 10.29
N VAL A 260 10.63 -8.61 9.67
CA VAL A 260 12.08 -8.78 9.47
C VAL A 260 12.61 -7.68 8.56
N LEU A 261 11.92 -7.42 7.44
CA LEU A 261 12.26 -6.32 6.54
C LEU A 261 12.19 -4.97 7.24
N ALA A 262 11.14 -4.72 8.02
CA ALA A 262 10.99 -3.48 8.77
C ALA A 262 12.14 -3.29 9.79
N LEU A 263 12.52 -4.35 10.50
CA LEU A 263 13.65 -4.31 11.42
C LEU A 263 14.97 -4.03 10.69
N ALA A 264 15.23 -4.71 9.57
CA ALA A 264 16.43 -4.49 8.77
C ALA A 264 16.55 -3.04 8.30
N ILE A 265 15.44 -2.44 7.81
CA ILE A 265 15.38 -1.04 7.39
C ILE A 265 15.62 -0.10 8.58
N GLN A 266 14.94 -0.34 9.71
CA GLN A 266 15.06 0.49 10.90
C GLN A 266 16.47 0.46 11.50
N GLN A 267 17.14 -0.69 11.45
CA GLN A 267 18.52 -0.89 11.90
C GLN A 267 19.56 -0.51 10.83
N LYS A 268 19.12 0.03 9.69
CA LYS A 268 20.00 0.44 8.58
C LYS A 268 20.92 -0.68 8.10
N MET A 269 20.43 -1.91 8.11
CA MET A 269 21.19 -3.08 7.65
C MET A 269 21.51 -2.95 6.16
N THR A 270 22.61 -3.57 5.74
CA THR A 270 23.04 -3.66 4.34
C THR A 270 22.75 -5.04 3.77
N LEU A 271 23.02 -5.21 2.48
CA LEU A 271 22.87 -6.51 1.79
C LEU A 271 23.95 -7.54 2.19
N GLU A 272 24.98 -7.12 2.87
CA GLU A 272 26.12 -7.95 3.31
C GLU A 272 25.89 -8.55 4.69
#